data_9c654a7c9175aefda5077f1ec606827e
#
_entry.id   9c654a7c9175aefda5077f1ec606827e
#
_cell.length_a   1.000
_cell.length_b   1.000
_cell.length_c   1.000
_cell.angle_alpha   90.00
_cell.angle_beta   90.00
_cell.angle_gamma   90.00
#
_symmetry.space_group_name_H-M   'P 1'
#
loop_
_entity.id
_entity.type
_entity.pdbx_description
1 polymer ?
#
loop_
_entity_poly.entity_id
_entity_poly.type
_entity_poly.pdbx_seq_one_letter_code
_entity_poly.pdbx_strand_id
1 'polypeptide(L)'
;MKPAINTGEYFITGDVACAEGALAAGCRFFGGYPITPATEIAEHLSVRLPDVGGTFIQMEDEIASMAAVLGASWGGIKSMTATSGPGFSLMMENIGLGICTETPCVVVNVQRVGPSTGLPTQGAQSDMMQARWGSHGHY
;
A
#
# COMPACT_ATOMS: atom_id res chain seq x y z
N MET A 1 10.43 15.75 -21.02
CA MET A 1 9.86 14.55 -20.36
C MET A 1 10.36 14.51 -18.94
N LYS A 2 9.48 14.32 -17.96
CA LYS A 2 9.94 14.02 -16.60
C LYS A 2 10.65 12.66 -16.63
N PRO A 3 11.76 12.46 -15.89
CA PRO A 3 12.38 11.14 -15.82
C PRO A 3 11.39 10.13 -15.25
N ALA A 4 11.37 8.91 -15.79
CA ALA A 4 10.49 7.84 -15.32
C ALA A 4 10.74 7.51 -13.84
N ILE A 5 12.01 7.57 -13.42
CA ILE A 5 12.44 7.43 -12.02
C ILE A 5 13.16 8.71 -11.60
N ASN A 6 12.77 9.26 -10.47
CA ASN A 6 13.44 10.42 -9.90
C ASN A 6 14.81 10.02 -9.34
N THR A 7 15.83 10.83 -9.61
CA THR A 7 17.19 10.64 -9.10
C THR A 7 17.71 11.97 -8.54
N GLY A 8 18.50 11.90 -7.46
CA GLY A 8 19.05 13.07 -6.79
C GLY A 8 18.62 13.18 -5.33
N GLU A 9 18.81 14.33 -4.73
CA GLU A 9 18.42 14.65 -3.37
C GLU A 9 17.12 15.44 -3.37
N TYR A 10 16.17 15.00 -2.52
CA TYR A 10 14.85 15.61 -2.40
C TYR A 10 14.47 15.82 -0.94
N PHE A 11 13.86 16.95 -0.64
CA PHE A 11 13.19 17.19 0.63
C PHE A 11 11.68 16.94 0.44
N ILE A 12 11.23 15.77 0.83
CA ILE A 12 9.87 15.28 0.58
C ILE A 12 9.30 14.58 1.82
N THR A 13 7.99 14.38 1.85
CA THR A 13 7.35 13.59 2.92
C THR A 13 7.70 12.11 2.80
N GLY A 14 7.53 11.36 3.89
CA GLY A 14 7.73 9.91 3.90
C GLY A 14 6.83 9.18 2.90
N ASP A 15 5.60 9.63 2.73
CA ASP A 15 4.64 9.05 1.79
C ASP A 15 5.09 9.19 0.34
N VAL A 16 5.56 10.38 -0.03
CA VAL A 16 6.12 10.62 -1.38
C VAL A 16 7.40 9.81 -1.58
N ALA A 17 8.26 9.72 -0.56
CA ALA A 17 9.46 8.90 -0.63
C ALA A 17 9.13 7.41 -0.79
N CYS A 18 8.12 6.90 -0.07
CA CYS A 18 7.63 5.54 -0.21
C CYS A 18 7.12 5.27 -1.64
N ALA A 19 6.31 6.16 -2.19
CA ALA A 19 5.77 6.04 -3.54
C ALA A 19 6.88 6.03 -4.61
N GLU A 20 7.85 6.96 -4.55
CA GLU A 20 8.98 7.00 -5.49
C GLU A 20 9.91 5.79 -5.33
N GLY A 21 10.11 5.32 -4.09
CA GLY A 21 10.86 4.09 -3.82
C GLY A 21 10.20 2.85 -4.45
N ALA A 22 8.86 2.75 -4.38
CA ALA A 22 8.11 1.69 -5.02
C ALA A 22 8.26 1.73 -6.56
N LEU A 23 8.17 2.91 -7.17
CA LEU A 23 8.39 3.08 -8.60
C LEU A 23 9.81 2.67 -9.02
N ALA A 24 10.81 3.07 -8.23
CA ALA A 24 12.21 2.71 -8.45
C ALA A 24 12.44 1.19 -8.33
N ALA A 25 11.74 0.53 -7.40
CA ALA A 25 11.76 -0.94 -7.23
C ALA A 25 11.01 -1.68 -8.35
N GLY A 26 10.37 -0.98 -9.27
CA GLY A 26 9.64 -1.55 -10.39
C GLY A 26 8.18 -1.87 -10.12
N CYS A 27 7.56 -1.27 -9.11
CA CYS A 27 6.11 -1.35 -8.91
C CYS A 27 5.39 -0.77 -10.13
N ARG A 28 4.40 -1.50 -10.64
CA ARG A 28 3.61 -1.11 -11.82
C ARG A 28 2.11 -1.26 -11.63
N PHE A 29 1.68 -1.67 -10.45
CA PHE A 29 0.27 -1.70 -10.09
C PHE A 29 0.07 -1.20 -8.67
N PHE A 30 -0.88 -0.29 -8.52
CA PHE A 30 -1.39 0.16 -7.22
C PHE A 30 -2.91 0.03 -7.21
N GLY A 31 -3.43 -0.69 -6.24
CA GLY A 31 -4.86 -0.72 -5.93
C GLY A 31 -5.06 -0.20 -4.51
N GLY A 32 -5.88 0.83 -4.32
CA GLY A 32 -6.04 1.40 -2.99
C GLY A 32 -7.34 2.14 -2.77
N TYR A 33 -7.67 2.31 -1.50
CA TYR A 33 -8.79 3.12 -1.03
C TYR A 33 -8.26 4.26 -0.16
N PRO A 34 -8.71 5.52 -0.37
CA PRO A 34 -8.18 6.67 0.36
C PRO A 34 -8.44 6.58 1.86
N ILE A 35 -7.39 6.71 2.65
CA ILE A 35 -7.45 6.75 4.11
C ILE A 35 -6.30 7.59 4.66
N THR A 36 -6.59 8.57 5.53
CA THR A 36 -5.58 9.39 6.19
C THR A 36 -4.80 8.57 7.23
N PRO A 37 -3.44 8.65 7.28
CA PRO A 37 -2.56 9.54 6.50
C PRO A 37 -1.89 8.88 5.29
N ALA A 38 -2.40 7.78 4.74
CA ALA A 38 -1.82 7.06 3.61
C ALA A 38 -2.29 7.60 2.23
N THR A 39 -3.21 8.56 2.20
CA THR A 39 -3.80 9.09 0.97
C THR A 39 -2.75 9.69 0.04
N GLU A 40 -1.72 10.34 0.58
CA GLU A 40 -0.67 11.01 -0.18
C GLU A 40 0.17 10.02 -1.01
N ILE A 41 0.31 8.77 -0.55
CA ILE A 41 0.94 7.70 -1.35
C ILE A 41 0.09 7.42 -2.60
N ALA A 42 -1.23 7.26 -2.41
CA ALA A 42 -2.16 6.99 -3.50
C ALA A 42 -2.22 8.16 -4.49
N GLU A 43 -2.34 9.39 -4.00
CA GLU A 43 -2.36 10.59 -4.83
C GLU A 43 -1.10 10.70 -5.68
N HIS A 44 0.07 10.52 -5.06
CA HIS A 44 1.35 10.58 -5.78
C HIS A 44 1.44 9.49 -6.85
N LEU A 45 1.09 8.25 -6.52
CA LEU A 45 1.12 7.13 -7.46
C LEU A 45 0.07 7.26 -8.58
N SER A 46 -1.07 7.91 -8.33
CA SER A 46 -2.08 8.15 -9.38
C SER A 46 -1.55 8.98 -10.54
N VAL A 47 -0.62 9.89 -10.24
CA VAL A 47 0.04 10.74 -11.23
C VAL A 47 1.26 10.05 -11.85
N ARG A 48 2.04 9.32 -11.04
CA ARG A 48 3.35 8.82 -11.44
C ARG A 48 3.33 7.45 -12.13
N LEU A 49 2.40 6.55 -11.75
CA LEU A 49 2.34 5.22 -12.36
C LEU A 49 2.12 5.23 -13.88
N PRO A 50 1.23 6.09 -14.42
CA PRO A 50 1.11 6.21 -15.87
C PRO A 50 2.41 6.60 -16.59
N ASP A 51 3.26 7.44 -15.97
CA ASP A 51 4.55 7.87 -16.55
C ASP A 51 5.53 6.69 -16.76
N VAL A 52 5.37 5.60 -15.99
CA VAL A 52 6.21 4.39 -16.07
C VAL A 52 5.49 3.19 -16.69
N GLY A 53 4.33 3.42 -17.31
CA GLY A 53 3.53 2.35 -17.91
C GLY A 53 2.83 1.46 -16.87
N GLY A 54 2.63 1.95 -15.67
CA GLY A 54 1.90 1.27 -14.60
C GLY A 54 0.42 1.64 -14.56
N THR A 55 -0.31 0.94 -13.72
CA THR A 55 -1.75 1.11 -13.51
C THR A 55 -2.04 1.52 -12.09
N PHE A 56 -2.85 2.56 -11.93
CA PHE A 56 -3.43 3.00 -10.66
C PHE A 56 -4.93 2.77 -10.69
N ILE A 57 -5.49 2.14 -9.66
CA ILE A 57 -6.93 1.96 -9.52
C ILE A 57 -7.36 2.34 -8.10
N GLN A 58 -8.29 3.29 -8.00
CA GLN A 58 -9.00 3.51 -6.76
C GLN A 58 -10.10 2.46 -6.65
N MET A 59 -10.04 1.69 -5.57
CA MET A 59 -11.01 0.65 -5.28
C MET A 59 -12.14 1.18 -4.38
N GLU A 60 -13.18 0.38 -4.19
CA GLU A 60 -14.33 0.72 -3.38
C GLU A 60 -14.10 0.57 -1.87
N ASP A 61 -13.12 -0.27 -1.48
CA ASP A 61 -12.69 -0.49 -0.10
C ASP A 61 -11.31 -1.15 -0.04
N GLU A 62 -10.82 -1.39 1.17
CA GLU A 62 -9.51 -2.01 1.38
C GLU A 62 -9.50 -3.52 1.07
N ILE A 63 -10.64 -4.20 1.21
CA ILE A 63 -10.76 -5.64 0.87
C ILE A 63 -10.55 -5.82 -0.64
N ALA A 64 -11.27 -5.02 -1.43
CA ALA A 64 -11.14 -5.00 -2.88
C ALA A 64 -9.73 -4.56 -3.31
N SER A 65 -9.14 -3.58 -2.61
CA SER A 65 -7.76 -3.12 -2.85
C SER A 65 -6.76 -4.26 -2.74
N MET A 66 -6.82 -5.01 -1.64
CA MET A 66 -5.89 -6.13 -1.41
C MET A 66 -6.11 -7.27 -2.40
N ALA A 67 -7.38 -7.60 -2.71
CA ALA A 67 -7.70 -8.62 -3.72
C ALA A 67 -7.14 -8.25 -5.10
N ALA A 68 -7.27 -6.99 -5.52
CA ALA A 68 -6.72 -6.50 -6.79
C ALA A 68 -5.19 -6.57 -6.83
N VAL A 69 -4.52 -6.24 -5.71
CA VAL A 69 -3.06 -6.35 -5.57
C VAL A 69 -2.59 -7.79 -5.73
N LEU A 70 -3.26 -8.76 -5.08
CA LEU A 70 -2.95 -10.18 -5.26
C LEU A 70 -3.16 -10.63 -6.71
N GLY A 71 -4.28 -10.24 -7.33
CA GLY A 71 -4.57 -10.57 -8.72
C GLY A 71 -3.52 -10.00 -9.69
N ALA A 72 -3.06 -8.76 -9.48
CA ALA A 72 -1.99 -8.16 -10.27
C ALA A 72 -0.67 -8.91 -10.12
N SER A 73 -0.35 -9.34 -8.90
CA SER A 73 0.84 -10.15 -8.61
C SER A 73 0.78 -11.50 -9.31
N TRP A 74 -0.36 -12.17 -9.32
CA TRP A 74 -0.56 -13.42 -10.08
C TRP A 74 -0.39 -13.21 -11.58
N GLY A 75 -0.68 -12.01 -12.08
CA GLY A 75 -0.38 -11.59 -13.45
C GLY A 75 1.10 -11.29 -13.72
N GLY A 76 1.97 -11.46 -12.72
CA GLY A 76 3.42 -11.22 -12.82
C GLY A 76 3.83 -9.75 -12.66
N ILE A 77 2.96 -8.90 -12.12
CA ILE A 77 3.21 -7.46 -11.95
C ILE A 77 3.56 -7.17 -10.50
N LYS A 78 4.66 -6.46 -10.25
CA LYS A 78 4.96 -5.94 -8.90
C LYS A 78 3.87 -4.98 -8.48
N SER A 79 3.16 -5.33 -7.43
CA SER A 79 1.94 -4.66 -6.97
C SER A 79 2.04 -4.24 -5.52
N MET A 80 1.33 -3.16 -5.18
CA MET A 80 1.24 -2.68 -3.81
C MET A 80 -0.10 -2.01 -3.51
N THR A 81 -0.37 -1.88 -2.23
CA THR A 81 -1.41 -1.00 -1.67
C THR A 81 -0.85 -0.20 -0.51
N ALA A 82 -1.52 0.88 -0.16
CA ALA A 82 -1.24 1.67 1.04
C ALA A 82 -2.53 1.93 1.81
N THR A 83 -2.45 1.84 3.13
CA THR A 83 -3.59 1.98 4.03
C THR A 83 -3.14 2.50 5.40
N SER A 84 -4.06 2.58 6.34
CA SER A 84 -3.81 2.85 7.75
C SER A 84 -4.51 1.80 8.61
N GLY A 85 -4.32 1.81 9.92
CA GLY A 85 -4.78 0.79 10.85
C GLY A 85 -6.16 0.18 10.58
N PRO A 86 -7.24 0.98 10.42
CA PRO A 86 -8.57 0.42 10.12
C PRO A 86 -8.63 -0.38 8.83
N GLY A 87 -8.07 0.15 7.75
CA GLY A 87 -8.04 -0.55 6.46
C GLY A 87 -7.10 -1.76 6.48
N PHE A 88 -5.99 -1.67 7.23
CA PHE A 88 -5.11 -2.80 7.44
C PHE A 88 -5.83 -3.97 8.14
N SER A 89 -6.71 -3.67 9.10
CA SER A 89 -7.56 -4.69 9.73
C SER A 89 -8.50 -5.36 8.73
N LEU A 90 -9.07 -4.61 7.79
CA LEU A 90 -9.94 -5.16 6.75
C LEU A 90 -9.20 -6.05 5.74
N MET A 91 -7.91 -5.82 5.54
CA MET A 91 -7.08 -6.59 4.62
C MET A 91 -6.63 -7.95 5.16
N MET A 92 -6.80 -8.24 6.45
CA MET A 92 -6.20 -9.40 7.12
C MET A 92 -6.54 -10.74 6.46
N GLU A 93 -7.77 -10.95 6.01
CA GLU A 93 -8.17 -12.17 5.31
C GLU A 93 -7.38 -12.34 4.00
N ASN A 94 -7.32 -11.29 3.19
CA ASN A 94 -6.59 -11.33 1.92
C ASN A 94 -5.07 -11.39 2.11
N ILE A 95 -4.54 -10.83 3.20
CA ILE A 95 -3.12 -11.02 3.58
C ILE A 95 -2.86 -12.50 3.86
N GLY A 96 -3.76 -13.15 4.62
CA GLY A 96 -3.71 -14.59 4.87
C GLY A 96 -3.76 -15.41 3.56
N LEU A 97 -4.61 -15.03 2.62
CA LEU A 97 -4.64 -15.63 1.28
C LEU A 97 -3.30 -15.46 0.55
N GLY A 98 -2.74 -14.26 0.59
CA GLY A 98 -1.43 -13.98 -0.02
C GLY A 98 -0.31 -14.84 0.56
N ILE A 99 -0.33 -15.09 1.88
CA ILE A 99 0.62 -16.00 2.56
C ILE A 99 0.39 -17.44 2.09
N CYS A 100 -0.86 -17.94 2.12
CA CYS A 100 -1.19 -19.30 1.68
C CYS A 100 -0.80 -19.59 0.23
N THR A 101 -0.90 -18.58 -0.63
CA THR A 101 -0.61 -18.72 -2.07
C THR A 101 0.81 -18.28 -2.44
N GLU A 102 1.64 -17.94 -1.44
CA GLU A 102 3.02 -17.43 -1.63
C GLU A 102 3.07 -16.28 -2.64
N THR A 103 2.09 -15.37 -2.56
CA THR A 103 1.93 -14.28 -3.51
C THR A 103 2.71 -13.04 -3.05
N PRO A 104 3.78 -12.62 -3.73
CA PRO A 104 4.55 -11.47 -3.33
C PRO A 104 3.81 -10.16 -3.62
N CYS A 105 3.61 -9.36 -2.59
CA CYS A 105 3.04 -8.01 -2.71
C CYS A 105 3.56 -7.12 -1.58
N VAL A 106 3.30 -5.82 -1.67
CA VAL A 106 3.66 -4.87 -0.63
C VAL A 106 2.40 -4.19 -0.09
N VAL A 107 2.23 -4.25 1.21
CA VAL A 107 1.18 -3.51 1.93
C VAL A 107 1.86 -2.49 2.83
N VAL A 108 1.58 -1.22 2.59
CA VAL A 108 2.11 -0.11 3.40
C VAL A 108 1.05 0.31 4.41
N ASN A 109 1.39 0.23 5.69
CA ASN A 109 0.54 0.76 6.77
C ASN A 109 1.13 2.06 7.29
N VAL A 110 0.55 3.19 6.93
CA VAL A 110 0.90 4.49 7.50
C VAL A 110 0.12 4.65 8.80
N GLN A 111 0.83 4.48 9.93
CA GLN A 111 0.20 4.30 11.24
C GLN A 111 -0.48 5.58 11.74
N ARG A 112 -1.63 5.39 12.35
CA ARG A 112 -2.37 6.43 13.07
C ARG A 112 -2.88 5.92 14.41
N VAL A 113 -3.23 6.84 15.31
CA VAL A 113 -3.73 6.47 16.64
C VAL A 113 -5.04 5.70 16.53
N GLY A 114 -5.07 4.48 17.09
CA GLY A 114 -6.25 3.64 17.31
C GLY A 114 -6.65 3.62 18.78
N PRO A 115 -7.52 2.70 19.19
CA PRO A 115 -8.13 1.63 18.38
C PRO A 115 -9.27 2.12 17.48
N SER A 116 -9.78 1.22 16.60
CA SER A 116 -10.85 1.47 15.62
C SER A 116 -10.48 2.63 14.68
N THR A 117 -11.43 3.46 14.29
CA THR A 117 -11.18 4.63 13.45
C THR A 117 -10.13 5.57 14.04
N GLY A 118 -10.10 5.71 15.35
CA GLY A 118 -9.07 6.44 16.09
C GLY A 118 -8.99 7.92 15.73
N LEU A 119 -7.75 8.44 15.76
CA LEU A 119 -7.43 9.84 15.47
C LEU A 119 -6.59 9.93 14.18
N PRO A 120 -7.21 10.19 13.02
CA PRO A 120 -6.57 10.05 11.71
C PRO A 120 -5.31 10.89 11.49
N THR A 121 -5.21 12.04 12.16
CA THR A 121 -4.09 12.99 11.99
C THR A 121 -3.01 12.85 13.07
N GLN A 122 -3.13 11.86 13.95
CA GLN A 122 -2.11 11.61 14.97
C GLN A 122 -1.36 10.31 14.68
N GLY A 123 -0.04 10.40 14.62
CA GLY A 123 0.84 9.26 14.42
C GLY A 123 0.85 8.30 15.61
N ALA A 124 1.06 7.03 15.33
CA ALA A 124 1.21 5.98 16.32
C ALA A 124 2.25 4.95 15.88
N GLN A 125 2.56 3.99 16.76
CA GLN A 125 3.52 2.92 16.50
C GLN A 125 3.01 1.58 17.07
N SER A 126 1.69 1.37 17.04
CA SER A 126 1.05 0.24 17.73
C SER A 126 0.67 -0.94 16.84
N ASP A 127 0.71 -0.77 15.51
CA ASP A 127 0.20 -1.77 14.56
C ASP A 127 1.19 -2.89 14.22
N MET A 128 2.42 -2.84 14.77
CA MET A 128 3.47 -3.81 14.44
C MET A 128 3.10 -5.25 14.79
N MET A 129 2.40 -5.47 15.90
CA MET A 129 1.97 -6.81 16.30
C MET A 129 0.87 -7.32 15.38
N GLN A 130 -0.05 -6.45 14.95
CA GLN A 130 -1.05 -6.78 13.95
C GLN A 130 -0.40 -7.11 12.59
N ALA A 131 0.57 -6.32 12.17
CA ALA A 131 1.30 -6.56 10.93
C ALA A 131 2.01 -7.93 10.92
N ARG A 132 2.52 -8.34 12.07
CA ARG A 132 3.25 -9.60 12.19
C ARG A 132 2.35 -10.81 12.43
N TRP A 133 1.30 -10.65 13.23
CA TRP A 133 0.50 -11.77 13.76
C TRP A 133 -1.01 -11.64 13.52
N GLY A 134 -1.44 -10.67 12.72
CA GLY A 134 -2.84 -10.33 12.55
C GLY A 134 -3.64 -11.34 11.72
N SER A 135 -3.01 -12.06 10.82
CA SER A 135 -3.67 -13.15 10.10
C SER A 135 -3.76 -14.40 10.96
N HIS A 136 -4.72 -15.27 10.65
CA HIS A 136 -4.90 -16.55 11.35
C HIS A 136 -4.17 -17.68 10.63
N GLY A 137 -3.86 -18.77 11.35
CA GLY A 137 -3.21 -19.96 10.80
C GLY A 137 -1.76 -20.12 11.22
N HIS A 138 -1.10 -21.11 10.65
CA HIS A 138 0.31 -21.43 10.85
C HIS A 138 1.10 -21.05 9.60
N TYR A 139 2.06 -20.13 9.74
CA TYR A 139 2.95 -19.66 8.65
C TYR A 139 4.26 -19.13 9.20
#